data_2f66c48822fbbcd410aed5f6b365879a
#
_entry.id   2f66c48822fbbcd410aed5f6b365879a
#
_cell.length_a   1.000
_cell.length_b   1.000
_cell.length_c   1.000
_cell.angle_alpha   90.00
_cell.angle_beta   90.00
_cell.angle_gamma   90.00
#
_symmetry.space_group_name_H-M   'P 1'
#
loop_
_entity.id
_entity.type
_entity.pdbx_description
1 polymer ?
#
loop_
_entity_poly.entity_id
_entity_poly.type
_entity_poly.pdbx_seq_one_letter_code
_entity_poly.pdbx_strand_id
1 'polypeptide(L)'
;MQRICGVCPVSHAHSSAIAAEKAYGIKISNNARIIRNLLEGAQFLHSHILWFYNLAALDYVNPLNALKADPADAYDLAQAAGTSMNSDFVALKERLANFADNGQLSIFSGNWFDAEDGTAYQLRPSSTSSARLTTLRR
;
A
#
# COMPACT_ATOMS: atom_id res chain seq x y z
N MET A 1 -1.78 11.59 21.64
CA MET A 1 -0.75 10.71 21.04
C MET A 1 -1.21 9.93 19.80
N GLN A 2 -2.46 9.50 19.70
CA GLN A 2 -3.02 8.83 18.53
C GLN A 2 -2.83 9.58 17.19
N ARG A 3 -2.79 10.91 17.22
CA ARG A 3 -2.68 11.77 16.03
C ARG A 3 -1.25 11.96 15.50
N ILE A 4 -0.26 11.26 16.06
CA ILE A 4 1.12 11.27 15.55
C ILE A 4 1.18 10.56 14.20
N CYS A 5 0.43 9.45 14.05
CA CYS A 5 0.39 8.68 12.82
C CYS A 5 -1.05 8.22 12.53
N GLY A 6 -1.53 8.44 11.30
CA GLY A 6 -2.85 7.99 10.88
C GLY A 6 -2.93 6.52 10.51
N VAL A 7 -1.78 5.86 10.29
CA VAL A 7 -1.69 4.44 9.95
C VAL A 7 -1.56 3.57 11.19
N CYS A 8 -0.82 4.01 12.21
CA CYS A 8 -0.54 3.23 13.43
C CYS A 8 -1.01 3.93 14.72
N PRO A 9 -2.25 4.47 14.78
CA PRO A 9 -2.72 5.25 15.92
C PRO A 9 -2.80 4.42 17.21
N VAL A 10 -3.10 3.13 17.11
CA VAL A 10 -3.17 2.21 18.26
C VAL A 10 -1.81 2.06 18.92
N SER A 11 -0.76 1.86 18.15
CA SER A 11 0.61 1.71 18.69
C SER A 11 1.07 2.97 19.41
N HIS A 12 0.77 4.16 18.88
CA HIS A 12 1.08 5.42 19.55
C HIS A 12 0.29 5.62 20.83
N ALA A 13 -1.01 5.28 20.83
CA ALA A 13 -1.86 5.33 22.03
C ALA A 13 -1.36 4.37 23.10
N HIS A 14 -1.03 3.13 22.71
CA HIS A 14 -0.55 2.09 23.60
C HIS A 14 0.79 2.47 24.25
N SER A 15 1.75 2.94 23.45
CA SER A 15 3.03 3.41 23.95
C SER A 15 2.88 4.56 24.95
N SER A 16 2.00 5.51 24.66
CA SER A 16 1.70 6.63 25.54
C SER A 16 1.07 6.16 26.87
N ALA A 17 0.13 5.21 26.80
CA ALA A 17 -0.51 4.66 27.99
C ALA A 17 0.51 3.92 28.88
N ILE A 18 1.37 3.09 28.28
CA ILE A 18 2.43 2.38 29.02
C ILE A 18 3.41 3.36 29.68
N ALA A 19 3.78 4.43 28.98
CA ALA A 19 4.67 5.45 29.55
C ALA A 19 4.05 6.13 30.77
N ALA A 20 2.77 6.51 30.68
CA ALA A 20 2.04 7.11 31.81
C ALA A 20 1.89 6.13 32.97
N GLU A 21 1.55 4.87 32.74
CA GLU A 21 1.44 3.85 33.77
C GLU A 21 2.75 3.63 34.50
N LYS A 22 3.87 3.60 33.77
CA LYS A 22 5.20 3.50 34.40
C LYS A 22 5.54 4.73 35.23
N ALA A 23 5.22 5.93 34.73
CA ALA A 23 5.50 7.17 35.43
C ALA A 23 4.72 7.28 36.75
N TYR A 24 3.48 6.81 36.76
CA TYR A 24 2.60 6.86 37.95
C TYR A 24 2.63 5.59 38.80
N GLY A 25 3.37 4.55 38.40
CA GLY A 25 3.40 3.27 39.10
C GLY A 25 2.09 2.47 39.04
N ILE A 26 1.27 2.71 38.05
CA ILE A 26 -0.06 2.09 37.88
C ILE A 26 0.13 0.65 37.38
N LYS A 27 -0.55 -0.30 38.05
CA LYS A 27 -0.65 -1.69 37.60
C LYS A 27 -2.03 -1.92 37.02
N ILE A 28 -2.08 -2.32 35.75
CA ILE A 28 -3.32 -2.67 35.07
C ILE A 28 -3.74 -4.13 35.36
N SER A 29 -5.04 -4.43 35.26
CA SER A 29 -5.53 -5.79 35.37
C SER A 29 -5.07 -6.67 34.21
N ASN A 30 -5.05 -7.99 34.43
CA ASN A 30 -4.67 -8.94 33.39
C ASN A 30 -5.60 -8.85 32.16
N ASN A 31 -6.90 -8.67 32.37
CA ASN A 31 -7.85 -8.51 31.28
C ASN A 31 -7.57 -7.26 30.44
N ALA A 32 -7.26 -6.14 31.06
CA ALA A 32 -6.88 -4.92 30.35
C ALA A 32 -5.63 -5.14 29.48
N ARG A 33 -4.64 -5.87 30.01
CA ARG A 33 -3.43 -6.23 29.27
C ARG A 33 -3.73 -7.12 28.07
N ILE A 34 -4.60 -8.12 28.23
CA ILE A 34 -5.01 -9.01 27.12
C ILE A 34 -5.72 -8.24 26.04
N ILE A 35 -6.69 -7.37 26.40
CA ILE A 35 -7.42 -6.55 25.43
C ILE A 35 -6.46 -5.65 24.65
N ARG A 36 -5.51 -5.01 25.33
CA ARG A 36 -4.49 -4.18 24.64
C ARG A 36 -3.63 -4.99 23.67
N ASN A 37 -3.23 -6.19 24.06
CA ASN A 37 -2.45 -7.07 23.18
C ASN A 37 -3.26 -7.51 21.96
N LEU A 38 -4.55 -7.76 22.10
CA LEU A 38 -5.43 -8.05 20.96
C LEU A 38 -5.58 -6.88 20.02
N LEU A 39 -5.75 -5.67 20.56
CA LEU A 39 -5.81 -4.45 19.75
C LEU A 39 -4.49 -4.20 19.01
N GLU A 40 -3.35 -4.37 19.67
CA GLU A 40 -2.04 -4.22 19.05
C GLU A 40 -1.79 -5.31 17.99
N GLY A 41 -2.24 -6.55 18.26
CA GLY A 41 -2.20 -7.64 17.27
C GLY A 41 -3.02 -7.33 16.02
N ALA A 42 -4.22 -6.77 16.18
CA ALA A 42 -5.04 -6.31 15.06
C ALA A 42 -4.37 -5.17 14.28
N GLN A 43 -3.78 -4.19 14.99
CA GLN A 43 -3.00 -3.11 14.38
C GLN A 43 -1.79 -3.65 13.60
N PHE A 44 -1.10 -4.65 14.15
CA PHE A 44 0.04 -5.30 13.50
C PHE A 44 -0.37 -5.93 12.17
N LEU A 45 -1.44 -6.73 12.16
CA LEU A 45 -1.97 -7.35 10.94
C LEU A 45 -2.39 -6.30 9.91
N HIS A 46 -3.15 -5.29 10.35
CA HIS A 46 -3.58 -4.18 9.50
C HIS A 46 -2.37 -3.50 8.85
N SER A 47 -1.37 -3.15 9.63
CA SER A 47 -0.19 -2.43 9.14
C SER A 47 0.63 -3.27 8.16
N HIS A 48 0.77 -4.58 8.37
CA HIS A 48 1.49 -5.48 7.47
C HIS A 48 0.76 -5.65 6.14
N ILE A 49 -0.56 -5.82 6.17
CA ILE A 49 -1.38 -5.94 4.95
C ILE A 49 -1.32 -4.64 4.15
N LEU A 50 -1.50 -3.50 4.83
CA LEU A 50 -1.42 -2.18 4.19
C LEU A 50 -0.04 -1.93 3.59
N TRP A 51 1.02 -2.23 4.34
CA TRP A 51 2.38 -2.07 3.86
C TRP A 51 2.67 -2.94 2.65
N PHE A 52 2.27 -4.21 2.71
CA PHE A 52 2.50 -5.14 1.61
C PHE A 52 1.80 -4.68 0.33
N TYR A 53 0.48 -4.42 0.38
CA TYR A 53 -0.28 -4.12 -0.83
C TYR A 53 -0.15 -2.67 -1.32
N ASN A 54 -0.06 -1.71 -0.42
CA ASN A 54 -0.10 -0.30 -0.81
C ASN A 54 1.27 0.37 -0.88
N LEU A 55 2.31 -0.27 -0.34
CA LEU A 55 3.67 0.26 -0.35
C LEU A 55 4.62 -0.70 -1.07
N ALA A 56 4.99 -1.81 -0.44
CA ALA A 56 6.04 -2.69 -0.97
C ALA A 56 5.67 -3.35 -2.30
N ALA A 57 4.42 -3.77 -2.49
CA ALA A 57 4.02 -4.41 -3.74
C ALA A 57 4.19 -3.50 -4.95
N LEU A 58 4.02 -2.19 -4.78
CA LEU A 58 4.19 -1.21 -5.84
C LEU A 58 5.65 -1.06 -6.30
N ASP A 59 6.60 -1.49 -5.50
CA ASP A 59 8.02 -1.51 -5.88
C ASP A 59 8.31 -2.66 -6.86
N TYR A 60 7.52 -3.74 -6.81
CA TYR A 60 7.73 -4.95 -7.60
C TYR A 60 6.72 -5.12 -8.73
N VAL A 61 5.53 -4.53 -8.59
CA VAL A 61 4.43 -4.68 -9.53
C VAL A 61 4.04 -3.33 -10.09
N ASN A 62 4.06 -3.21 -11.42
CA ASN A 62 3.52 -2.03 -12.09
C ASN A 62 2.00 -2.20 -12.29
N PRO A 63 1.15 -1.43 -11.57
CA PRO A 63 -0.30 -1.53 -11.73
C PRO A 63 -0.79 -1.25 -13.15
N LEU A 64 -0.02 -0.48 -13.94
CA LEU A 64 -0.35 -0.17 -15.33
C LEU A 64 -0.30 -1.41 -16.25
N ASN A 65 0.44 -2.45 -15.86
CA ASN A 65 0.47 -3.70 -16.61
C ASN A 65 -0.88 -4.41 -16.59
N ALA A 66 -1.74 -4.14 -15.61
CA ALA A 66 -3.12 -4.65 -15.61
C ALA A 66 -3.93 -4.18 -16.82
N LEU A 67 -3.59 -3.04 -17.42
CA LEU A 67 -4.21 -2.56 -18.65
C LEU A 67 -3.91 -3.47 -19.84
N LYS A 68 -2.74 -4.11 -19.85
CA LYS A 68 -2.29 -5.03 -20.93
C LYS A 68 -2.71 -6.47 -20.66
N ALA A 69 -3.09 -6.82 -19.43
CA ALA A 69 -3.42 -8.19 -19.07
C ALA A 69 -4.72 -8.66 -19.73
N ASP A 70 -4.75 -9.92 -20.16
CA ASP A 70 -5.97 -10.57 -20.62
C ASP A 70 -6.83 -10.96 -19.40
N PRO A 71 -8.12 -10.59 -19.37
CA PRO A 71 -9.01 -10.99 -18.28
C PRO A 71 -9.15 -12.51 -18.14
N ALA A 72 -9.06 -13.26 -19.23
CA ALA A 72 -9.15 -14.73 -19.20
C ALA A 72 -7.93 -15.33 -18.50
N ASP A 73 -6.73 -14.89 -18.86
CA ASP A 73 -5.49 -15.34 -18.22
C ASP A 73 -5.47 -15.00 -16.73
N ALA A 74 -5.96 -13.82 -16.36
CA ALA A 74 -6.06 -13.39 -14.97
C ALA A 74 -7.05 -14.26 -14.17
N TYR A 75 -8.15 -14.65 -14.81
CA TYR A 75 -9.13 -15.54 -14.21
C TYR A 75 -8.56 -16.95 -13.99
N ASP A 76 -7.88 -17.52 -14.99
CA ASP A 76 -7.27 -18.84 -14.91
C ASP A 76 -6.19 -18.88 -13.84
N LEU A 77 -5.38 -17.84 -13.73
CA LEU A 77 -4.37 -17.71 -12.69
C LEU A 77 -4.99 -17.64 -11.29
N ALA A 78 -6.07 -16.89 -11.13
CA ALA A 78 -6.79 -16.79 -9.86
C ALA A 78 -7.39 -18.15 -9.45
N GLN A 79 -7.96 -18.88 -10.39
CA GLN A 79 -8.46 -20.24 -10.15
C GLN A 79 -7.34 -21.20 -9.75
N ALA A 80 -6.21 -21.16 -10.44
CA ALA A 80 -5.05 -21.98 -10.11
C ALA A 80 -4.50 -21.66 -8.70
N ALA A 81 -4.61 -20.40 -8.28
CA ALA A 81 -4.23 -19.95 -6.93
C ALA A 81 -5.30 -20.26 -5.85
N GLY A 82 -6.43 -20.88 -6.23
CA GLY A 82 -7.51 -21.19 -5.28
C GLY A 82 -8.29 -19.97 -4.79
N THR A 83 -8.21 -18.87 -5.51
CA THR A 83 -8.96 -17.65 -5.22
C THR A 83 -10.14 -17.51 -6.17
N SER A 84 -11.29 -17.07 -5.67
CA SER A 84 -12.39 -16.65 -6.54
C SER A 84 -12.16 -15.21 -6.98
N MET A 85 -11.80 -14.99 -8.23
CA MET A 85 -11.98 -13.68 -8.82
C MET A 85 -13.46 -13.48 -9.12
N ASN A 86 -14.08 -12.59 -8.37
CA ASN A 86 -15.37 -12.05 -8.76
C ASN A 86 -15.21 -11.26 -10.07
N SER A 87 -16.29 -11.15 -10.83
CA SER A 87 -16.42 -10.54 -12.17
C SER A 87 -15.83 -9.13 -12.38
N ASP A 88 -15.04 -8.63 -11.44
CA ASP A 88 -14.67 -7.23 -11.35
C ASP A 88 -13.34 -6.88 -12.02
N PHE A 89 -12.61 -7.88 -12.57
CA PHE A 89 -11.34 -7.55 -13.23
C PHE A 89 -11.53 -6.72 -14.49
N VAL A 90 -12.59 -6.98 -15.25
CA VAL A 90 -12.95 -6.17 -16.43
C VAL A 90 -13.31 -4.76 -16.00
N ALA A 91 -14.16 -4.61 -14.98
CA ALA A 91 -14.53 -3.31 -14.43
C ALA A 91 -13.33 -2.56 -13.84
N LEU A 92 -12.41 -3.27 -13.18
CA LEU A 92 -11.15 -2.70 -12.69
C LEU A 92 -10.29 -2.19 -13.84
N LYS A 93 -10.15 -2.97 -14.90
CA LYS A 93 -9.41 -2.59 -16.10
C LYS A 93 -9.97 -1.33 -16.76
N GLU A 94 -11.30 -1.23 -16.89
CA GLU A 94 -11.98 -0.04 -17.40
C GLU A 94 -11.73 1.19 -16.50
N ARG A 95 -11.81 1.03 -15.18
CA ARG A 95 -11.48 2.12 -14.24
C ARG A 95 -10.04 2.58 -14.35
N LEU A 96 -9.09 1.66 -14.48
CA LEU A 96 -7.68 1.98 -14.69
C LEU A 96 -7.46 2.69 -16.03
N ALA A 97 -8.15 2.27 -17.11
CA ALA A 97 -8.09 2.95 -18.38
C ALA A 97 -8.60 4.40 -18.27
N ASN A 98 -9.73 4.62 -17.62
CA ASN A 98 -10.24 5.96 -17.35
C ASN A 98 -9.28 6.81 -16.53
N PHE A 99 -8.57 6.23 -15.56
CA PHE A 99 -7.55 6.94 -14.78
C PHE A 99 -6.30 7.26 -15.61
N ALA A 100 -5.94 6.40 -16.56
CA ALA A 100 -4.87 6.66 -17.51
C ALA A 100 -5.20 7.84 -18.41
N ASP A 101 -6.42 7.85 -18.98
CA ASP A 101 -6.89 8.87 -19.92
C ASP A 101 -6.99 10.25 -19.29
N ASN A 102 -7.40 10.32 -18.02
CA ASN A 102 -7.50 11.61 -17.29
C ASN A 102 -6.22 12.02 -16.56
N GLY A 103 -5.12 11.27 -16.73
CA GLY A 103 -3.80 11.57 -16.16
C GLY A 103 -3.65 11.28 -14.67
N GLN A 104 -4.61 10.64 -14.01
CA GLN A 104 -4.54 10.33 -12.58
C GLN A 104 -3.48 9.26 -12.25
N LEU A 105 -3.13 8.39 -13.22
CA LEU A 105 -2.09 7.37 -13.03
C LEU A 105 -0.65 7.91 -13.14
N SER A 106 -0.46 9.17 -13.44
CA SER A 106 0.89 9.75 -13.55
C SER A 106 1.69 9.69 -12.24
N ILE A 107 1.03 9.53 -11.09
CA ILE A 107 1.66 9.34 -9.78
C ILE A 107 2.32 7.96 -9.62
N PHE A 108 1.88 6.97 -10.41
CA PHE A 108 2.43 5.61 -10.39
C PHE A 108 3.49 5.40 -11.48
N SER A 109 3.81 6.42 -12.26
CA SER A 109 4.90 6.37 -13.23
C SER A 109 6.22 6.50 -12.47
N GLY A 110 7.00 5.44 -12.43
CA GLY A 110 8.30 5.41 -11.76
C GLY A 110 8.39 4.38 -10.66
N ASN A 111 7.89 3.19 -10.92
CA ASN A 111 8.22 2.03 -10.09
C ASN A 111 9.75 1.88 -10.00
N TRP A 112 10.20 1.63 -8.79
CA TRP A 112 11.61 1.50 -8.45
C TRP A 112 12.29 0.31 -9.13
N PHE A 113 11.49 -0.68 -9.57
CA PHE A 113 11.93 -1.80 -10.38
C PHE A 113 11.20 -1.77 -11.70
N ASP A 114 11.91 -1.46 -12.77
CA ASP A 114 11.44 -1.74 -14.11
C ASP A 114 11.81 -3.19 -14.44
N ALA A 115 10.80 -4.06 -14.43
CA ALA A 115 10.99 -5.47 -14.69
C ALA A 115 11.40 -5.77 -16.15
N GLU A 116 11.24 -4.80 -17.06
CA GLU A 116 11.53 -4.98 -18.47
C GLU A 116 13.02 -4.80 -18.79
N ASP A 117 13.73 -3.97 -18.07
CA ASP A 117 15.15 -3.69 -18.34
C ASP A 117 16.13 -4.31 -17.33
N GLY A 118 15.62 -4.99 -16.31
CA GLY A 118 16.45 -5.68 -15.29
C GLY A 118 17.35 -4.75 -14.48
N THR A 119 17.14 -3.46 -14.57
CA THR A 119 17.90 -2.48 -13.79
C THR A 119 17.34 -2.37 -12.39
N ALA A 120 18.09 -2.93 -11.45
CA ALA A 120 17.84 -2.71 -10.04
C ALA A 120 17.89 -1.20 -9.75
N TYR A 121 16.80 -0.70 -9.15
CA TYR A 121 16.74 0.54 -8.43
C TYR A 121 17.57 1.69 -9.03
N GLN A 122 17.09 2.32 -10.03
CA GLN A 122 17.60 3.60 -10.46
C GLN A 122 16.59 4.69 -10.10
N LEU A 123 17.04 5.68 -9.33
CA LEU A 123 16.39 6.99 -9.19
C LEU A 123 16.38 7.66 -10.59
N ARG A 124 15.64 7.11 -11.52
CA ARG A 124 15.34 7.82 -12.77
C ARG A 124 14.13 8.71 -12.53
N PRO A 125 14.27 10.01 -12.71
CA PRO A 125 13.09 10.81 -12.96
C PRO A 125 12.39 10.19 -14.17
N SER A 126 11.12 9.80 -14.02
CA SER A 126 10.33 9.31 -15.14
C SER A 126 10.46 10.33 -16.29
N SER A 127 10.48 9.86 -17.52
CA SER A 127 10.53 10.73 -18.71
C SER A 127 9.43 11.80 -18.71
N THR A 128 8.32 11.53 -18.01
CA THR A 128 7.22 12.47 -17.74
C THR A 128 7.57 13.54 -16.70
N SER A 129 8.44 13.27 -15.72
CA SER A 129 8.85 14.29 -14.74
C SER A 129 9.82 15.30 -15.33
N SER A 130 10.67 14.90 -16.29
CA SER A 130 11.56 15.83 -16.99
C SER A 130 10.79 16.78 -17.91
N ALA A 131 9.71 16.31 -18.54
CA ALA A 131 8.83 17.14 -19.35
C ALA A 131 8.05 18.17 -18.52
N ARG A 132 7.64 17.82 -17.29
CA ARG A 132 6.96 18.76 -16.38
C ARG A 132 7.87 19.82 -15.78
N LEU A 133 9.11 19.48 -15.48
CA LEU A 133 10.08 20.45 -14.97
C LEU A 133 10.47 21.48 -16.01
N THR A 134 10.45 21.14 -17.29
CA THR A 134 10.66 22.10 -18.39
C THR A 134 9.47 23.02 -18.61
N THR A 135 8.25 22.57 -18.32
CA THR A 135 7.04 23.40 -18.48
C THR A 135 6.84 24.39 -17.32
N LEU A 136 7.39 24.07 -16.13
CA LEU A 136 7.35 24.99 -14.98
C LEU A 136 8.46 26.06 -14.98
N ARG A 137 9.41 25.99 -15.93
CA ARG A 137 10.48 26.99 -16.10
C ARG A 137 10.24 28.00 -17.27
N ARG A 138 9.07 27.95 -17.86
CA ARG A 138 8.61 28.97 -18.83
C ARG A 138 7.41 29.69 -18.24
#